data_3ee0b6f8a561b0f86bd1296dd08b0c03
#
_entry.id   3ee0b6f8a561b0f86bd1296dd08b0c03
#
_cell.length_a   1.000
_cell.length_b   1.000
_cell.length_c   1.000
_cell.angle_alpha   90.00
_cell.angle_beta   90.00
_cell.angle_gamma   90.00
#
_symmetry.space_group_name_H-M   'P 1'
#
loop_
_entity.id
_entity.type
_entity.pdbx_description
1 polymer ?
#
loop_
_entity_poly.entity_id
_entity_poly.type
_entity_poly.pdbx_seq_one_letter_code
_entity_poly.pdbx_strand_id
1 'polypeptide(L)'
;MEKETKKFRIITQYIKDLSFENKLAIDHKASKVKPEPNFNLDIKTASLGNSIYEVSLVCNVDAKIENETVYIIELIYCGICSVSSDSEIELKNVLYSKVPGFIYPYARRIISSLTMDSNFPTISIGPISVSYTHLTLPTIYSV
;
A
#
# COMPACT_ATOMS: atom_id res chain seq x y z
N MET A 1 4.89 -9.13 -31.01
CA MET A 1 4.82 -8.90 -30.66
C MET A 1 4.50 -8.27 -29.72
N GLU A 2 4.46 -7.70 -29.35
CA GLU A 2 4.34 -6.96 -28.52
C GLU A 2 3.16 -6.84 -28.00
N LYS A 3 2.43 -7.01 -28.25
CA LYS A 3 1.33 -6.86 -27.97
C LYS A 3 0.97 -7.41 -26.73
N GLU A 4 1.23 -8.30 -26.43
CA GLU A 4 0.87 -8.95 -25.34
C GLU A 4 1.35 -8.27 -24.16
N THR A 5 2.14 -7.37 -24.28
CA THR A 5 2.73 -6.77 -23.16
C THR A 5 1.77 -5.91 -22.41
N LYS A 6 0.80 -5.32 -23.02
CA LYS A 6 -0.06 -4.46 -22.29
C LYS A 6 -1.35 -5.08 -22.00
N LYS A 7 -1.37 -5.91 -21.01
CA LYS A 7 -2.60 -6.52 -20.62
C LYS A 7 -3.35 -5.65 -19.65
N PHE A 8 -2.75 -4.62 -19.15
CA PHE A 8 -3.44 -3.74 -18.23
C PHE A 8 -2.99 -2.30 -18.40
N ARG A 9 -3.80 -1.39 -17.93
CA ARG A 9 -3.47 0.01 -18.01
C ARG A 9 -4.01 0.68 -16.75
N ILE A 10 -3.20 1.51 -16.13
CA ILE A 10 -3.62 2.26 -14.95
C ILE A 10 -4.33 3.49 -15.44
N ILE A 11 -5.58 3.67 -15.03
CA ILE A 11 -6.36 4.81 -15.46
C ILE A 11 -6.15 5.98 -14.55
N THR A 12 -6.16 5.76 -13.25
CA THR A 12 -5.94 6.83 -12.29
C THR A 12 -5.51 6.24 -10.96
N GLN A 13 -4.93 7.07 -10.11
CA GLN A 13 -4.50 6.66 -8.79
C GLN A 13 -4.94 7.73 -7.81
N TYR A 14 -5.23 7.35 -6.58
CA TYR A 14 -5.67 8.32 -5.60
C TYR A 14 -5.60 7.77 -4.18
N ILE A 15 -5.60 8.68 -3.22
CA ILE A 15 -5.69 8.31 -1.82
C ILE A 15 -7.16 8.15 -1.51
N LYS A 16 -7.56 6.98 -1.05
CA LYS A 16 -8.94 6.75 -0.70
C LYS A 16 -9.19 7.11 0.75
N ASP A 17 -8.23 6.88 1.60
CA ASP A 17 -8.38 7.19 3.01
C ASP A 17 -6.99 7.33 3.62
N LEU A 18 -6.84 8.28 4.54
CA LEU A 18 -5.56 8.50 5.16
C LEU A 18 -5.77 9.05 6.55
N SER A 19 -5.15 8.44 7.52
CA SER A 19 -5.15 8.98 8.87
C SER A 19 -3.76 8.86 9.45
N PHE A 20 -3.37 9.86 10.21
CA PHE A 20 -2.09 9.85 10.86
C PHE A 20 -2.32 10.34 12.27
N GLU A 21 -1.90 9.56 13.23
CA GLU A 21 -2.07 9.93 14.62
C GLU A 21 -0.71 9.98 15.29
N ASN A 22 -0.34 11.12 15.78
CA ASN A 22 0.93 11.31 16.47
C ASN A 22 0.65 11.26 17.95
N LYS A 23 1.14 10.21 18.59
CA LYS A 23 0.88 10.01 20.01
C LYS A 23 2.06 10.38 20.88
N LEU A 24 3.08 10.97 20.29
CA LEU A 24 4.27 11.29 21.03
C LEU A 24 3.99 12.42 22.00
N ALA A 25 4.40 12.24 23.23
CA ALA A 25 4.20 13.27 24.22
C ALA A 25 5.16 14.42 23.96
N ILE A 26 4.80 15.57 24.51
CA ILE A 26 5.62 16.72 24.32
C ILE A 26 6.99 16.65 24.95
N ASP A 27 7.19 15.78 25.89
CA ASP A 27 8.45 15.76 26.59
C ASP A 27 9.64 15.46 25.73
N HIS A 28 9.41 15.06 24.49
CA HIS A 28 10.47 14.82 23.59
C HIS A 28 11.53 13.84 23.94
N LYS A 29 11.42 13.02 24.87
CA LYS A 29 12.41 12.06 25.12
C LYS A 29 12.62 11.26 23.95
N ALA A 30 11.57 11.03 23.22
CA ALA A 30 11.65 10.17 22.06
C ALA A 30 12.46 10.77 20.94
N SER A 31 12.75 12.03 21.00
CA SER A 31 13.50 12.61 19.90
C SER A 31 14.89 12.01 19.79
N LYS A 32 15.38 11.36 20.82
CA LYS A 32 16.68 10.76 20.76
C LYS A 32 16.63 9.30 20.44
N VAL A 33 15.45 8.70 20.39
CA VAL A 33 15.33 7.28 20.14
C VAL A 33 14.50 7.12 18.89
N LYS A 34 14.98 6.30 17.98
CA LYS A 34 14.23 6.08 16.77
C LYS A 34 13.08 5.15 16.99
N PRO A 35 11.88 5.51 16.54
CA PRO A 35 10.76 4.58 16.64
C PRO A 35 11.00 3.39 15.75
N GLU A 36 10.47 2.27 16.16
CA GLU A 36 10.58 1.08 15.37
C GLU A 36 9.27 0.87 14.66
N PRO A 37 9.22 1.05 13.33
CA PRO A 37 7.96 0.92 12.61
C PRO A 37 7.64 -0.53 12.30
N ASN A 38 6.36 -0.84 12.37
CA ASN A 38 5.88 -2.15 11.99
C ASN A 38 4.92 -1.89 10.84
N PHE A 39 5.26 -2.37 9.66
CA PHE A 39 4.50 -2.09 8.46
C PHE A 39 3.73 -3.31 7.99
N ASN A 40 2.44 -3.14 7.73
CA ASN A 40 1.62 -4.20 7.19
C ASN A 40 0.96 -3.73 5.92
N LEU A 41 0.92 -4.58 4.94
CA LEU A 41 0.29 -4.25 3.67
C LEU A 41 -0.71 -5.33 3.32
N ASP A 42 -1.89 -4.90 2.92
CA ASP A 42 -2.91 -5.81 2.46
C ASP A 42 -3.39 -5.30 1.10
N ILE A 43 -3.79 -6.19 0.21
CA ILE A 43 -4.23 -5.80 -1.12
C ILE A 43 -5.66 -6.24 -1.30
N LYS A 44 -6.52 -5.33 -1.70
CA LYS A 44 -7.91 -5.64 -1.95
C LYS A 44 -8.26 -5.20 -3.35
N THR A 45 -9.17 -5.92 -3.99
CA THR A 45 -9.57 -5.56 -5.33
C THR A 45 -11.08 -5.60 -5.43
N ALA A 46 -11.61 -4.84 -6.33
CA ALA A 46 -13.03 -4.81 -6.58
C ALA A 46 -13.27 -4.62 -8.07
N SER A 47 -14.23 -5.34 -8.60
CA SER A 47 -14.56 -5.19 -10.01
C SER A 47 -15.57 -4.07 -10.14
N LEU A 48 -15.33 -3.18 -11.09
CA LEU A 48 -16.24 -2.08 -11.34
C LEU A 48 -17.03 -2.31 -12.62
N GLY A 49 -16.88 -3.48 -13.22
CA GLY A 49 -17.58 -3.78 -14.45
C GLY A 49 -16.77 -3.39 -15.66
N ASN A 50 -17.04 -3.98 -16.78
CA ASN A 50 -16.37 -3.66 -18.06
C ASN A 50 -14.86 -3.80 -17.98
N SER A 51 -14.39 -4.80 -17.29
CA SER A 51 -12.95 -5.06 -17.16
C SER A 51 -12.21 -3.93 -16.46
N ILE A 52 -12.91 -3.17 -15.64
CA ILE A 52 -12.30 -2.11 -14.86
C ILE A 52 -12.29 -2.57 -13.40
N TYR A 53 -11.16 -2.36 -12.75
CA TYR A 53 -10.99 -2.80 -11.38
C TYR A 53 -10.36 -1.73 -10.51
N GLU A 54 -10.69 -1.76 -9.23
CA GLU A 54 -10.05 -0.89 -8.27
C GLU A 54 -9.13 -1.79 -7.45
N VAL A 55 -7.86 -1.44 -7.37
CA VAL A 55 -6.89 -2.18 -6.57
C VAL A 55 -6.50 -1.25 -5.42
N SER A 56 -6.68 -1.73 -4.20
CA SER A 56 -6.39 -0.94 -3.01
C SER A 56 -5.21 -1.51 -2.25
N LEU A 57 -4.28 -0.64 -1.91
CA LEU A 57 -3.20 -1.01 -1.03
C LEU A 57 -3.58 -0.47 0.33
N VAL A 58 -3.80 -1.37 1.28
CA VAL A 58 -4.18 -0.98 2.63
C VAL A 58 -2.92 -1.06 3.47
N CYS A 59 -2.36 0.09 3.79
CA CYS A 59 -1.08 0.17 4.49
C CYS A 59 -1.29 0.62 5.92
N ASN A 60 -0.69 -0.09 6.85
CA ASN A 60 -0.76 0.29 8.25
C ASN A 60 0.63 0.35 8.82
N VAL A 61 0.96 1.42 9.49
CA VAL A 61 2.24 1.57 10.14
C VAL A 61 1.98 1.87 11.60
N ASP A 62 2.63 1.11 12.47
CA ASP A 62 2.49 1.28 13.89
C ASP A 62 3.91 1.39 14.42
N ALA A 63 4.33 2.56 14.83
CA ALA A 63 5.70 2.77 15.28
C ALA A 63 5.76 2.85 16.80
N LYS A 64 6.72 2.17 17.37
CA LYS A 64 6.84 2.09 18.81
C LYS A 64 8.22 2.45 19.33
N ILE A 65 8.24 2.97 20.56
CA ILE A 65 9.47 3.18 21.28
C ILE A 65 9.23 2.48 22.60
N GLU A 66 10.06 1.48 22.89
CA GLU A 66 9.92 0.73 24.15
C GLU A 66 8.50 0.23 24.37
N ASN A 67 7.98 -0.40 23.34
CA ASN A 67 6.67 -0.99 23.39
C ASN A 67 5.50 -0.01 23.51
N GLU A 68 5.76 1.25 23.38
CA GLU A 68 4.70 2.23 23.40
C GLU A 68 4.51 2.80 22.02
N THR A 69 3.29 2.85 21.54
CA THR A 69 3.01 3.37 20.21
C THR A 69 3.18 4.87 20.21
N VAL A 70 3.99 5.37 19.31
CA VAL A 70 4.21 6.81 19.20
C VAL A 70 3.56 7.42 17.98
N TYR A 71 3.32 6.64 16.93
CA TYR A 71 2.46 7.14 15.86
C TYR A 71 1.84 5.96 15.10
N ILE A 72 0.72 6.24 14.47
CA ILE A 72 0.01 5.25 13.68
C ILE A 72 -0.37 5.90 12.38
N ILE A 73 -0.12 5.22 11.27
CA ILE A 73 -0.52 5.69 9.95
C ILE A 73 -1.41 4.63 9.34
N GLU A 74 -2.54 5.05 8.78
CA GLU A 74 -3.39 4.15 8.05
C GLU A 74 -3.65 4.80 6.70
N LEU A 75 -3.28 4.15 5.65
CA LEU A 75 -3.41 4.69 4.31
C LEU A 75 -4.05 3.66 3.40
N ILE A 76 -5.06 4.07 2.66
CA ILE A 76 -5.58 3.23 1.60
C ILE A 76 -5.32 3.98 0.31
N TYR A 77 -4.42 3.44 -0.49
CA TYR A 77 -4.03 4.06 -1.75
C TYR A 77 -4.50 3.16 -2.87
N CYS A 78 -5.20 3.74 -3.82
CA CYS A 78 -5.87 2.95 -4.85
C CYS A 78 -5.44 3.29 -6.25
N GLY A 79 -5.56 2.31 -7.12
CA GLY A 79 -5.41 2.53 -8.54
C GLY A 79 -6.62 1.94 -9.24
N ILE A 80 -7.13 2.64 -10.22
CA ILE A 80 -8.19 2.12 -11.07
C ILE A 80 -7.49 1.67 -12.34
N CYS A 81 -7.75 0.45 -12.76
CA CYS A 81 -7.09 -0.08 -13.93
C CYS A 81 -8.06 -0.82 -14.83
N SER A 82 -7.71 -0.93 -16.08
CA SER A 82 -8.47 -1.76 -17.00
C SER A 82 -7.57 -2.95 -17.32
N VAL A 83 -8.15 -4.13 -17.31
CA VAL A 83 -7.38 -5.34 -17.54
C VAL A 83 -8.08 -6.16 -18.61
N SER A 84 -7.31 -6.51 -19.62
CA SER A 84 -7.84 -7.28 -20.72
C SER A 84 -7.18 -8.64 -20.66
N SER A 85 -7.87 -9.64 -20.23
CA SER A 85 -7.29 -10.96 -20.11
C SER A 85 -8.38 -12.01 -20.15
N ASP A 86 -8.09 -13.10 -20.81
CA ASP A 86 -9.02 -14.20 -20.90
C ASP A 86 -8.73 -15.21 -19.81
N SER A 87 -7.63 -15.11 -19.16
CA SER A 87 -7.22 -16.10 -18.17
C SER A 87 -7.45 -15.56 -16.78
N GLU A 88 -8.10 -16.36 -15.94
CA GLU A 88 -8.31 -15.94 -14.59
C GLU A 88 -7.02 -15.88 -13.80
N ILE A 89 -6.09 -16.76 -14.11
CA ILE A 89 -4.82 -16.76 -13.44
C ILE A 89 -4.07 -15.49 -13.79
N GLU A 90 -4.12 -15.09 -15.05
CA GLU A 90 -3.44 -13.91 -15.48
C GLU A 90 -4.09 -12.67 -14.88
N LEU A 91 -5.41 -12.65 -14.80
CA LEU A 91 -6.09 -11.52 -14.21
C LEU A 91 -5.67 -11.36 -12.75
N LYS A 92 -5.60 -12.46 -12.00
CA LYS A 92 -5.18 -12.36 -10.62
C LYS A 92 -3.75 -11.89 -10.50
N ASN A 93 -2.89 -12.32 -11.39
CA ASN A 93 -1.51 -11.88 -11.34
C ASN A 93 -1.42 -10.38 -11.59
N VAL A 94 -2.23 -9.85 -12.48
CA VAL A 94 -2.20 -8.42 -12.74
C VAL A 94 -2.73 -7.67 -11.52
N LEU A 95 -3.87 -8.10 -10.97
CA LEU A 95 -4.50 -7.37 -9.90
C LEU A 95 -3.78 -7.47 -8.57
N TYR A 96 -3.12 -8.59 -8.30
CA TYR A 96 -2.47 -8.76 -7.01
C TYR A 96 -0.95 -8.67 -7.03
N SER A 97 -0.37 -8.51 -8.19
CA SER A 97 1.07 -8.40 -8.28
C SER A 97 1.49 -7.20 -9.11
N LYS A 98 1.07 -7.15 -10.37
CA LYS A 98 1.58 -6.11 -11.24
C LYS A 98 1.07 -4.72 -10.93
N VAL A 99 -0.24 -4.57 -10.74
CA VAL A 99 -0.78 -3.26 -10.43
C VAL A 99 -0.31 -2.80 -9.05
N PRO A 100 -0.35 -3.65 -8.01
CA PRO A 100 0.17 -3.21 -6.72
C PRO A 100 1.63 -2.80 -6.78
N GLY A 101 2.44 -3.55 -7.52
CA GLY A 101 3.85 -3.20 -7.66
C GLY A 101 4.05 -1.85 -8.32
N PHE A 102 3.13 -1.49 -9.23
CA PHE A 102 3.24 -0.24 -9.94
C PHE A 102 2.82 0.94 -9.05
N ILE A 103 1.79 0.78 -8.22
CA ILE A 103 1.30 1.90 -7.42
C ILE A 103 1.95 1.99 -6.05
N TYR A 104 2.62 0.93 -5.61
CA TYR A 104 3.23 0.92 -4.29
C TYR A 104 4.24 2.04 -4.05
N PRO A 105 5.10 2.40 -4.99
CA PRO A 105 6.06 3.48 -4.73
C PRO A 105 5.38 4.80 -4.37
N TYR A 106 4.18 5.04 -4.88
CA TYR A 106 3.48 6.27 -4.58
C TYR A 106 2.95 6.21 -3.14
N ALA A 107 2.43 5.06 -2.71
CA ALA A 107 1.98 4.90 -1.34
C ALA A 107 3.16 5.04 -0.38
N ARG A 108 4.30 4.46 -0.75
CA ARG A 108 5.48 4.53 0.10
C ARG A 108 5.93 5.98 0.28
N ARG A 109 5.87 6.77 -0.78
CA ARG A 109 6.29 8.15 -0.70
C ARG A 109 5.37 8.95 0.24
N ILE A 110 4.06 8.67 0.20
CA ILE A 110 3.14 9.36 1.07
C ILE A 110 3.46 9.05 2.53
N ILE A 111 3.72 7.79 2.85
CA ILE A 111 4.02 7.41 4.21
C ILE A 111 5.32 8.05 4.68
N SER A 112 6.34 8.06 3.83
CA SER A 112 7.61 8.67 4.20
C SER A 112 7.45 10.16 4.43
N SER A 113 6.63 10.83 3.62
CA SER A 113 6.43 12.25 3.77
C SER A 113 5.73 12.57 5.09
N LEU A 114 4.78 11.73 5.49
CA LEU A 114 4.07 11.97 6.73
C LEU A 114 5.01 11.88 7.92
N THR A 115 5.91 10.93 7.94
CA THR A 115 6.82 10.81 9.06
C THR A 115 7.77 11.99 9.11
N MET A 116 8.24 12.42 7.93
CA MET A 116 9.13 13.55 7.87
C MET A 116 8.44 14.81 8.32
N ASP A 117 7.21 15.03 7.90
CA ASP A 117 6.47 16.22 8.26
C ASP A 117 6.09 16.23 9.75
N SER A 118 6.16 15.09 10.40
CA SER A 118 5.81 14.99 11.80
C SER A 118 7.02 14.97 12.71
N ASN A 119 8.16 15.29 12.14
CA ASN A 119 9.40 15.40 12.90
C ASN A 119 9.87 14.06 13.44
N PHE A 120 9.58 12.98 12.74
CA PHE A 120 10.13 11.69 13.06
C PHE A 120 11.18 11.34 12.01
N PRO A 121 12.07 10.42 12.29
CA PRO A 121 12.98 9.96 11.25
C PRO A 121 12.17 9.36 10.10
N THR A 122 12.59 9.62 8.89
CA THR A 122 11.88 9.11 7.73
C THR A 122 11.90 7.58 7.76
N ILE A 123 10.73 6.99 7.62
CA ILE A 123 10.65 5.57 7.63
C ILE A 123 11.09 5.06 6.27
N SER A 124 11.90 4.04 6.25
CA SER A 124 12.42 3.48 5.04
C SER A 124 11.75 2.14 4.81
N ILE A 125 10.77 2.12 3.93
CA ILE A 125 10.09 0.89 3.60
C ILE A 125 10.59 0.48 2.23
N GLY A 126 11.21 -0.65 2.18
CA GLY A 126 11.78 -1.11 0.91
C GLY A 126 10.73 -1.64 -0.03
N PRO A 127 11.15 -2.07 -1.19
CA PRO A 127 10.22 -2.69 -2.11
C PRO A 127 9.75 -4.01 -1.50
N ILE A 128 8.55 -4.40 -1.80
CA ILE A 128 8.05 -5.63 -1.29
C ILE A 128 7.73 -6.56 -2.41
N SER A 129 7.70 -7.83 -2.11
CA SER A 129 7.35 -8.80 -3.10
C SER A 129 5.86 -8.99 -2.97
N VAL A 130 5.12 -8.22 -3.73
CA VAL A 130 3.69 -8.27 -3.66
C VAL A 130 3.13 -9.62 -4.03
N SER A 131 3.83 -10.34 -4.84
CA SER A 131 3.33 -11.64 -5.23
C SER A 131 3.24 -12.57 -4.05
N TYR A 132 3.93 -12.29 -2.99
CA TYR A 132 3.87 -13.15 -1.89
C TYR A 132 2.64 -12.80 -1.14
N THR A 133 2.37 -11.55 -0.99
CA THR A 133 1.27 -11.07 -0.22
C THR A 133 -0.03 -11.66 -0.63
N HIS A 134 -0.31 -11.68 -1.88
CA HIS A 134 -1.62 -12.13 -2.27
C HIS A 134 -1.82 -13.59 -2.05
N LEU A 135 -0.77 -14.32 -1.93
CA LEU A 135 -0.93 -15.72 -1.72
C LEU A 135 -1.52 -15.99 -0.37
N THR A 136 -1.40 -15.10 0.54
CA THR A 136 -1.91 -15.33 1.86
C THR A 136 -3.24 -14.66 2.06
N LEU A 137 -3.79 -14.06 1.07
CA LEU A 137 -5.03 -13.36 1.20
C LEU A 137 -6.15 -14.04 0.50
N PRO A 138 -6.71 -14.97 1.11
CA PRO A 138 -7.77 -15.72 0.49
C PRO A 138 -8.92 -14.84 0.23
N THR A 139 -8.98 -13.81 0.90
CA THR A 139 -10.08 -12.97 0.76
C THR A 139 -10.18 -12.41 -0.53
N ILE A 140 -9.26 -12.50 -1.19
CA ILE A 140 -9.24 -11.99 -2.37
C ILE A 140 -10.35 -12.14 -3.16
N TYR A 141 -11.09 -12.98 -2.92
CA TYR A 141 -12.11 -13.19 -3.67
C TYR A 141 -12.98 -12.14 -3.66
N SER A 142 -12.79 -11.31 -3.06
CA SER A 142 -13.65 -10.24 -3.04
C SER A 142 -13.77 -9.68 -4.42
N VAL A 143 -13.13 -10.21 -5.33
CA VAL A 143 -13.28 -9.67 -6.63
C VAL A 143 -14.46 -10.24 -7.34
#